data_1a3f1c91ec50d76485a5dd0cb72a88ce
#
_entry.id   1a3f1c91ec50d76485a5dd0cb72a88ce
#
_cell.length_a   1.000
_cell.length_b   1.000
_cell.length_c   1.000
_cell.angle_alpha   90.00
_cell.angle_beta   90.00
_cell.angle_gamma   90.00
#
_symmetry.space_group_name_H-M   'P 1'
#
loop_
_entity.id
_entity.type
_entity.pdbx_description
1 polymer ?
#
loop_
_entity_poly.entity_id
_entity_poly.type
_entity_poly.pdbx_seq_one_letter_code
_entity_poly.pdbx_strand_id
1 'polypeptide(L)'
;MAERGLRGASAAQVARQAGVSRVALAEQFGDLDGCFLALLDWMLGRGTASAAEAFDRESSWDAGVLAGLEALLVFLDSEPVRARACLLESMTGLSSGFQSRAQTLGRLGRLVDRAARQQLSLERQPTATMPEAMTASVLGILRRRLLGGEVPPFVGLLGQLAEVVVGPYLGPAAAAQAASRGRDRALALLKEHSARPGHHAGVEVPSILRHASAHRMRECVRYLAENPEASNQAVAAGIGISHSGQVSMLLARLHDAGLLVKDCGGAGRPNAWCLSPYGAEVSRTRSHGDRFRWFLLSS
;
A
#
# COMPACT_ATOMS: atom_id res chain seq x y z
N MET A 1 -7.86 -2.60 11.78
CA MET A 1 -7.79 -1.22 11.27
C MET A 1 -7.59 -1.18 9.76
N ALA A 2 -6.53 -1.78 9.24
CA ALA A 2 -6.19 -1.66 7.83
C ALA A 2 -7.21 -2.23 6.83
N GLU A 3 -7.99 -3.23 7.22
CA GLU A 3 -8.96 -3.89 6.32
C GLU A 3 -10.37 -3.27 6.35
N ARG A 4 -10.73 -2.55 7.41
CA ARG A 4 -12.09 -2.01 7.62
C ARG A 4 -12.11 -0.50 7.84
N GLY A 5 -10.97 0.15 7.71
CA GLY A 5 -10.79 1.53 8.12
C GLY A 5 -10.89 1.70 9.64
N LEU A 6 -10.60 2.92 10.09
CA LEU A 6 -10.67 3.26 11.52
C LEU A 6 -12.10 3.14 12.06
N ARG A 7 -13.09 3.52 11.26
CA ARG A 7 -14.52 3.47 11.63
C ARG A 7 -15.07 2.05 11.80
N GLY A 8 -14.44 1.05 11.18
CA GLY A 8 -14.85 -0.36 11.29
C GLY A 8 -14.04 -1.17 12.30
N ALA A 9 -13.05 -0.58 12.95
CA ALA A 9 -12.22 -1.22 13.97
C ALA A 9 -12.77 -0.96 15.39
N SER A 10 -12.55 -1.90 16.32
CA SER A 10 -12.80 -1.69 17.73
C SER A 10 -11.54 -1.90 18.54
N ALA A 11 -11.39 -1.17 19.67
CA ALA A 11 -10.27 -1.32 20.58
C ALA A 11 -10.09 -2.78 21.06
N ALA A 12 -11.20 -3.50 21.26
CA ALA A 12 -11.18 -4.91 21.62
C ALA A 12 -10.58 -5.81 20.52
N GLN A 13 -10.88 -5.52 19.25
CA GLN A 13 -10.30 -6.28 18.13
C GLN A 13 -8.81 -5.98 17.97
N VAL A 14 -8.40 -4.72 18.11
CA VAL A 14 -6.99 -4.31 18.02
C VAL A 14 -6.19 -4.94 19.15
N ALA A 15 -6.65 -4.84 20.39
CA ALA A 15 -5.99 -5.44 21.56
C ALA A 15 -5.84 -6.96 21.42
N ARG A 16 -6.90 -7.65 21.02
CA ARG A 16 -6.86 -9.11 20.78
C ARG A 16 -5.86 -9.49 19.67
N GLN A 17 -5.81 -8.74 18.59
CA GLN A 17 -4.90 -9.01 17.47
C GLN A 17 -3.44 -8.71 17.83
N ALA A 18 -3.22 -7.71 18.70
CA ALA A 18 -1.91 -7.36 19.23
C ALA A 18 -1.45 -8.28 20.37
N GLY A 19 -2.32 -9.16 20.90
CA GLY A 19 -2.01 -10.02 22.03
C GLY A 19 -1.89 -9.27 23.36
N VAL A 20 -2.53 -8.09 23.49
CA VAL A 20 -2.51 -7.27 24.72
C VAL A 20 -3.91 -7.11 25.30
N SER A 21 -4.00 -6.71 26.57
CA SER A 21 -5.28 -6.39 27.20
C SER A 21 -5.85 -5.05 26.68
N ARG A 22 -7.17 -4.88 26.75
CA ARG A 22 -7.81 -3.60 26.43
C ARG A 22 -7.32 -2.47 27.38
N VAL A 23 -7.04 -2.83 28.63
CA VAL A 23 -6.53 -1.88 29.62
C VAL A 23 -5.13 -1.40 29.22
N ALA A 24 -4.22 -2.31 28.89
CA ALA A 24 -2.87 -1.95 28.43
C ALA A 24 -2.89 -1.10 27.15
N LEU A 25 -3.82 -1.38 26.21
CA LEU A 25 -3.98 -0.56 25.01
C LEU A 25 -4.48 0.85 25.36
N ALA A 26 -5.44 0.96 26.28
CA ALA A 26 -5.98 2.25 26.73
C ALA A 26 -4.95 3.06 27.53
N GLU A 27 -4.18 2.41 28.40
CA GLU A 27 -3.09 3.05 29.17
C GLU A 27 -2.01 3.62 28.23
N GLN A 28 -1.65 2.90 27.17
CA GLN A 28 -0.59 3.29 26.25
C GLN A 28 -1.03 4.36 25.22
N PHE A 29 -2.23 4.26 24.71
CA PHE A 29 -2.69 5.07 23.57
C PHE A 29 -3.94 5.91 23.86
N GLY A 30 -4.57 5.76 25.02
CA GLY A 30 -5.84 6.37 25.38
C GLY A 30 -7.01 5.66 24.70
N ASP A 31 -7.11 5.80 23.39
CA ASP A 31 -8.21 5.25 22.59
C ASP A 31 -7.70 4.72 21.23
N LEU A 32 -8.65 4.38 20.37
CA LEU A 32 -8.34 3.88 19.02
C LEU A 32 -7.73 4.96 18.11
N ASP A 33 -8.16 6.21 18.29
CA ASP A 33 -7.64 7.35 17.55
C ASP A 33 -6.18 7.62 17.96
N GLY A 34 -5.85 7.57 19.25
CA GLY A 34 -4.48 7.66 19.75
C GLY A 34 -3.58 6.54 19.22
N CYS A 35 -4.09 5.31 19.17
CA CYS A 35 -3.38 4.19 18.56
C CYS A 35 -3.10 4.40 17.06
N PHE A 36 -4.08 4.91 16.32
CA PHE A 36 -3.90 5.25 14.90
C PHE A 36 -2.91 6.41 14.71
N LEU A 37 -3.00 7.43 15.55
CA LEU A 37 -2.08 8.57 15.52
C LEU A 37 -0.63 8.15 15.80
N ALA A 38 -0.42 7.21 16.73
CA ALA A 38 0.91 6.64 16.98
C ALA A 38 1.44 5.85 15.78
N LEU A 39 0.58 5.08 15.10
CA LEU A 39 0.93 4.41 13.85
C LEU A 39 1.32 5.42 12.76
N LEU A 40 0.55 6.48 12.61
CA LEU A 40 0.81 7.53 11.63
C LEU A 40 2.14 8.25 11.93
N ASP A 41 2.43 8.57 13.20
CA ASP A 41 3.69 9.16 13.62
C ASP A 41 4.88 8.25 13.31
N TRP A 42 4.73 6.96 13.57
CA TRP A 42 5.77 5.98 13.25
C TRP A 42 6.03 5.90 11.73
N MET A 43 4.97 5.80 10.93
CA MET A 43 5.08 5.74 9.46
C MET A 43 5.73 7.01 8.90
N LEU A 44 5.27 8.19 9.36
CA LEU A 44 5.83 9.47 8.93
C LEU A 44 7.28 9.63 9.36
N GLY A 45 7.61 9.32 10.62
CA GLY A 45 8.96 9.41 11.14
C GLY A 45 9.94 8.53 10.36
N ARG A 46 9.59 7.26 10.15
CA ARG A 46 10.43 6.31 9.41
C ARG A 46 10.55 6.66 7.93
N GLY A 47 9.43 6.96 7.28
CA GLY A 47 9.42 7.27 5.85
C GLY A 47 10.18 8.57 5.53
N THR A 48 9.97 9.63 6.31
CA THR A 48 10.69 10.90 6.11
C THR A 48 12.17 10.80 6.46
N ALA A 49 12.55 10.06 7.50
CA ALA A 49 13.95 9.83 7.84
C ALA A 49 14.69 9.08 6.74
N SER A 50 14.10 8.00 6.23
CA SER A 50 14.67 7.22 5.12
C SER A 50 14.83 8.07 3.85
N ALA A 51 13.83 8.89 3.53
CA ALA A 51 13.88 9.79 2.38
C ALA A 51 14.96 10.88 2.52
N ALA A 52 15.06 11.50 3.70
CA ALA A 52 16.07 12.53 3.97
C ALA A 52 17.49 11.96 3.90
N GLU A 53 17.72 10.80 4.53
CA GLU A 53 19.02 10.13 4.50
C GLU A 53 19.45 9.76 3.08
N ALA A 54 18.52 9.28 2.25
CA ALA A 54 18.82 8.97 0.85
C ALA A 54 19.09 10.24 0.03
N PHE A 55 18.34 11.32 0.27
CA PHE A 55 18.54 12.62 -0.36
C PHE A 55 19.93 13.19 -0.04
N ASP A 56 20.34 13.16 1.22
CA ASP A 56 21.60 13.79 1.70
C ASP A 56 22.86 13.03 1.23
N ARG A 57 22.73 11.78 0.76
CA ARG A 57 23.86 11.02 0.20
C ARG A 57 24.23 11.43 -1.21
N GLU A 58 23.34 12.12 -1.90
CA GLU A 58 23.56 12.48 -3.31
C GLU A 58 24.26 13.84 -3.44
N SER A 59 25.06 13.96 -4.48
CA SER A 59 25.87 15.17 -4.73
C SER A 59 25.11 16.27 -5.47
N SER A 60 23.99 15.94 -6.14
CA SER A 60 23.15 16.91 -6.85
C SER A 60 21.72 16.85 -6.34
N TRP A 61 21.05 18.02 -6.38
CA TRP A 61 19.69 18.14 -5.87
C TRP A 61 18.69 17.19 -6.55
N ASP A 62 18.76 17.08 -7.87
CA ASP A 62 17.85 16.26 -8.66
C ASP A 62 18.08 14.75 -8.44
N ALA A 63 19.33 14.32 -8.24
CA ALA A 63 19.66 12.96 -7.81
C ALA A 63 19.15 12.72 -6.37
N GLY A 64 19.32 13.66 -5.47
CA GLY A 64 18.79 13.61 -4.10
C GLY A 64 17.28 13.47 -4.07
N VAL A 65 16.56 14.25 -4.89
CA VAL A 65 15.09 14.11 -5.04
C VAL A 65 14.72 12.71 -5.47
N LEU A 66 15.39 12.17 -6.48
CA LEU A 66 15.10 10.83 -6.99
C LEU A 66 15.38 9.75 -5.94
N ALA A 67 16.52 9.81 -5.27
CA ALA A 67 16.90 8.87 -4.21
C ALA A 67 15.95 8.95 -3.00
N GLY A 68 15.58 10.14 -2.57
CA GLY A 68 14.65 10.36 -1.47
C GLY A 68 13.25 9.82 -1.77
N LEU A 69 12.73 10.07 -2.97
CA LEU A 69 11.46 9.52 -3.43
C LEU A 69 11.52 7.99 -3.54
N GLU A 70 12.60 7.43 -4.08
CA GLU A 70 12.81 5.98 -4.14
C GLU A 70 12.75 5.36 -2.74
N ALA A 71 13.52 5.88 -1.79
CA ALA A 71 13.57 5.38 -0.42
C ALA A 71 12.18 5.44 0.26
N LEU A 72 11.43 6.53 0.05
CA LEU A 72 10.07 6.66 0.55
C LEU A 72 9.13 5.60 -0.04
N LEU A 73 9.16 5.40 -1.36
CA LEU A 73 8.29 4.46 -2.04
C LEU A 73 8.62 3.01 -1.67
N VAL A 74 9.90 2.65 -1.59
CA VAL A 74 10.37 1.34 -1.12
C VAL A 74 9.92 1.10 0.32
N PHE A 75 10.00 2.10 1.19
CA PHE A 75 9.47 2.00 2.56
C PHE A 75 7.95 1.76 2.56
N LEU A 76 7.18 2.49 1.77
CA LEU A 76 5.73 2.27 1.66
C LEU A 76 5.40 0.87 1.12
N ASP A 77 6.17 0.37 0.15
CA ASP A 77 6.02 -0.99 -0.39
C ASP A 77 6.41 -2.07 0.61
N SER A 78 7.33 -1.80 1.55
CA SER A 78 7.67 -2.72 2.63
C SER A 78 6.58 -2.83 3.72
N GLU A 79 5.69 -1.83 3.80
CA GLU A 79 4.63 -1.72 4.81
C GLU A 79 3.25 -1.47 4.18
N PRO A 80 2.80 -2.28 3.20
CA PRO A 80 1.69 -1.94 2.30
C PRO A 80 0.37 -1.74 3.05
N VAL A 81 0.11 -2.55 4.05
CA VAL A 81 -1.13 -2.49 4.86
C VAL A 81 -1.16 -1.23 5.72
N ARG A 82 -0.02 -0.87 6.33
CA ARG A 82 0.12 0.34 7.15
C ARG A 82 0.10 1.59 6.29
N ALA A 83 0.81 1.57 5.15
CA ALA A 83 0.81 2.65 4.18
C ALA A 83 -0.61 2.95 3.67
N ARG A 84 -1.37 1.91 3.30
CA ARG A 84 -2.76 2.05 2.89
C ARG A 84 -3.62 2.68 3.99
N ALA A 85 -3.54 2.17 5.23
CA ALA A 85 -4.29 2.72 6.35
C ALA A 85 -3.95 4.20 6.57
N CYS A 86 -2.67 4.56 6.63
CA CYS A 86 -2.23 5.93 6.87
C CYS A 86 -2.64 6.88 5.72
N LEU A 87 -2.47 6.46 4.47
CA LEU A 87 -2.77 7.31 3.30
C LEU A 87 -4.28 7.53 3.10
N LEU A 88 -5.14 6.56 3.41
CA LEU A 88 -6.59 6.68 3.24
C LEU A 88 -7.28 7.32 4.44
N GLU A 89 -6.95 6.89 5.66
CA GLU A 89 -7.64 7.37 6.87
C GLU A 89 -7.22 8.78 7.28
N SER A 90 -6.06 9.26 6.84
CA SER A 90 -5.59 10.62 7.13
C SER A 90 -6.53 11.74 6.65
N MET A 91 -7.60 11.43 5.93
CA MET A 91 -8.60 12.41 5.42
C MET A 91 -9.94 12.39 6.15
N THR A 92 -10.18 11.43 7.03
CA THR A 92 -11.51 11.30 7.65
C THR A 92 -11.76 12.28 8.78
N GLY A 93 -10.94 13.33 8.90
CA GLY A 93 -11.21 14.45 9.81
C GLY A 93 -10.98 14.14 11.28
N LEU A 94 -10.14 13.14 11.57
CA LEU A 94 -9.74 12.85 12.93
C LEU A 94 -8.85 13.98 13.47
N SER A 95 -9.46 14.74 14.37
CA SER A 95 -8.91 15.57 15.45
C SER A 95 -7.64 16.43 15.22
N SER A 96 -7.42 17.38 16.13
CA SER A 96 -6.29 18.30 16.27
C SER A 96 -4.88 17.69 16.08
N GLY A 97 -4.72 16.40 16.30
CA GLY A 97 -3.47 15.68 16.04
C GLY A 97 -3.05 15.56 14.58
N PHE A 98 -3.97 15.73 13.62
CA PHE A 98 -3.64 15.65 12.20
C PHE A 98 -2.87 16.88 11.69
N GLN A 99 -3.15 18.08 12.22
CA GLN A 99 -2.44 19.30 11.84
C GLN A 99 -0.95 19.22 12.20
N SER A 100 -0.60 18.65 13.36
CA SER A 100 0.80 18.46 13.77
C SER A 100 1.55 17.53 12.81
N ARG A 101 0.88 16.54 12.23
CA ARG A 101 1.45 15.55 11.31
C ARG A 101 1.57 16.05 9.88
N ALA A 102 0.65 16.88 9.43
CA ALA A 102 0.79 17.64 8.19
C ALA A 102 2.04 18.54 8.22
N GLN A 103 2.40 19.07 9.40
CA GLN A 103 3.64 19.80 9.59
C GLN A 103 4.89 18.93 9.41
N THR A 104 4.86 17.65 9.82
CA THR A 104 6.00 16.73 9.64
C THR A 104 6.26 16.46 8.16
N LEU A 105 5.22 16.18 7.38
CA LEU A 105 5.34 16.06 5.93
C LEU A 105 5.81 17.35 5.26
N GLY A 106 5.27 18.48 5.70
CA GLY A 106 5.71 19.80 5.24
C GLY A 106 7.17 20.10 5.55
N ARG A 107 7.75 19.50 6.61
CA ARG A 107 9.20 19.64 6.91
C ARG A 107 10.07 19.02 5.81
N LEU A 108 9.70 17.85 5.30
CA LEU A 108 10.43 17.22 4.20
C LEU A 108 10.35 18.08 2.92
N GLY A 109 9.16 18.58 2.56
CA GLY A 109 9.00 19.50 1.45
C GLY A 109 9.87 20.77 1.60
N ARG A 110 9.89 21.38 2.80
CA ARG A 110 10.75 22.55 3.08
C ARG A 110 12.24 22.22 3.06
N LEU A 111 12.65 21.01 3.44
CA LEU A 111 14.04 20.58 3.33
C LEU A 111 14.46 20.51 1.86
N VAL A 112 13.67 19.88 1.02
CA VAL A 112 13.90 19.77 -0.43
C VAL A 112 13.93 21.17 -1.09
N ASP A 113 12.98 22.05 -0.75
CA ASP A 113 12.93 23.44 -1.26
C ASP A 113 14.15 24.26 -0.82
N ARG A 114 14.55 24.17 0.43
CA ARG A 114 15.74 24.87 0.94
C ARG A 114 17.00 24.39 0.21
N ALA A 115 17.17 23.09 0.04
CA ALA A 115 18.30 22.53 -0.69
C ALA A 115 18.30 23.00 -2.16
N ALA A 116 17.14 23.07 -2.81
CA ALA A 116 17.02 23.61 -4.16
C ALA A 116 17.51 25.06 -4.23
N ARG A 117 17.05 25.92 -3.32
CA ARG A 117 17.47 27.35 -3.27
C ARG A 117 18.94 27.55 -2.97
N GLN A 118 19.58 26.60 -2.30
CA GLN A 118 21.02 26.67 -1.98
C GLN A 118 21.90 26.13 -3.10
N GLN A 119 21.46 25.07 -3.80
CA GLN A 119 22.28 24.35 -4.76
C GLN A 119 22.02 24.73 -6.22
N LEU A 120 20.83 25.29 -6.51
CA LEU A 120 20.42 25.58 -7.88
C LEU A 120 20.50 27.08 -8.17
N SER A 121 21.02 27.42 -9.37
CA SER A 121 20.93 28.76 -9.95
C SER A 121 19.54 28.92 -10.58
N LEU A 122 18.54 29.26 -9.76
CA LEU A 122 17.15 29.35 -10.20
C LEU A 122 16.90 30.63 -10.98
N GLU A 123 16.49 30.54 -12.25
CA GLU A 123 16.09 31.69 -13.07
C GLU A 123 14.85 32.39 -12.50
N ARG A 124 13.95 31.60 -11.90
CA ARG A 124 12.76 32.12 -11.22
C ARG A 124 12.65 31.46 -9.85
N GLN A 125 12.51 32.27 -8.81
CA GLN A 125 12.32 31.77 -7.45
C GLN A 125 10.91 31.13 -7.32
N PRO A 126 10.82 29.89 -6.84
CA PRO A 126 9.53 29.27 -6.52
C PRO A 126 8.79 30.06 -5.44
N THR A 127 7.47 30.00 -5.46
CA THR A 127 6.63 30.67 -4.44
C THR A 127 6.88 30.08 -3.05
N ALA A 128 6.57 30.86 -2.02
CA ALA A 128 6.71 30.41 -0.62
C ALA A 128 5.84 29.18 -0.29
N THR A 129 4.76 28.97 -1.05
CA THR A 129 3.83 27.82 -0.90
C THR A 129 4.27 26.58 -1.67
N MET A 130 5.39 26.62 -2.39
CA MET A 130 5.84 25.49 -3.22
C MET A 130 6.07 24.21 -2.41
N PRO A 131 6.72 24.23 -1.23
CA PRO A 131 6.90 23.02 -0.42
C PRO A 131 5.59 22.33 -0.04
N GLU A 132 4.57 23.11 0.31
CA GLU A 132 3.24 22.62 0.66
C GLU A 132 2.53 22.02 -0.57
N ALA A 133 2.55 22.74 -1.70
CA ALA A 133 1.95 22.28 -2.96
C ALA A 133 2.59 20.98 -3.46
N MET A 134 3.90 20.88 -3.41
CA MET A 134 4.68 19.70 -3.77
C MET A 134 4.32 18.50 -2.87
N THR A 135 4.31 18.71 -1.56
CA THR A 135 3.93 17.66 -0.59
C THR A 135 2.50 17.19 -0.80
N ALA A 136 1.56 18.12 -1.01
CA ALA A 136 0.16 17.80 -1.29
C ALA A 136 0.00 17.02 -2.60
N SER A 137 0.76 17.37 -3.64
CA SER A 137 0.75 16.68 -4.93
C SER A 137 1.24 15.24 -4.81
N VAL A 138 2.37 15.02 -4.13
CA VAL A 138 2.91 13.68 -3.86
C VAL A 138 1.89 12.82 -3.12
N LEU A 139 1.32 13.33 -2.02
CA LEU A 139 0.29 12.62 -1.26
C LEU A 139 -0.97 12.37 -2.08
N GLY A 140 -1.40 13.33 -2.89
CA GLY A 140 -2.56 13.21 -3.76
C GLY A 140 -2.39 12.08 -4.79
N ILE A 141 -1.22 11.96 -5.40
CA ILE A 141 -0.89 10.90 -6.36
C ILE A 141 -0.89 9.53 -5.67
N LEU A 142 -0.20 9.39 -4.51
CA LEU A 142 -0.16 8.14 -3.75
C LEU A 142 -1.58 7.67 -3.36
N ARG A 143 -2.43 8.59 -2.93
CA ARG A 143 -3.81 8.30 -2.55
C ARG A 143 -4.69 7.94 -3.73
N ARG A 144 -4.58 8.68 -4.83
CA ARG A 144 -5.32 8.37 -6.06
C ARG A 144 -5.04 6.95 -6.54
N ARG A 145 -3.78 6.51 -6.43
CA ARG A 145 -3.36 5.13 -6.74
C ARG A 145 -4.15 4.12 -5.89
N LEU A 146 -4.23 4.34 -4.58
CA LEU A 146 -4.95 3.45 -3.68
C LEU A 146 -6.47 3.46 -3.89
N LEU A 147 -7.05 4.63 -4.17
CA LEU A 147 -8.50 4.77 -4.43
C LEU A 147 -8.91 4.16 -5.77
N GLY A 148 -8.02 4.15 -6.75
CA GLY A 148 -8.25 3.51 -8.05
C GLY A 148 -8.28 1.98 -8.01
N GLY A 149 -8.15 1.37 -6.82
CA GLY A 149 -8.11 -0.08 -6.66
C GLY A 149 -6.79 -0.72 -7.10
N GLU A 150 -5.82 0.08 -7.51
CA GLU A 150 -4.49 -0.38 -7.85
C GLU A 150 -3.72 -0.73 -6.57
N VAL A 151 -3.33 -1.99 -6.49
CA VAL A 151 -2.48 -2.47 -5.40
C VAL A 151 -1.03 -2.09 -5.69
N PRO A 152 -0.22 -1.67 -4.70
CA PRO A 152 1.20 -1.39 -4.88
C PRO A 152 1.91 -2.49 -5.70
N PRO A 153 3.02 -2.15 -6.39
CA PRO A 153 4.13 -1.39 -5.81
C PRO A 153 4.07 0.12 -6.10
N PHE A 154 4.21 0.90 -5.03
CA PHE A 154 4.30 2.35 -5.09
C PHE A 154 5.54 2.83 -5.86
N VAL A 155 6.62 2.01 -5.85
CA VAL A 155 7.85 2.30 -6.58
C VAL A 155 7.59 2.56 -8.07
N GLY A 156 6.54 1.99 -8.65
CA GLY A 156 6.12 2.29 -10.02
C GLY A 156 5.73 3.75 -10.27
N LEU A 157 5.46 4.53 -9.22
CA LEU A 157 5.15 5.96 -9.32
C LEU A 157 6.40 6.86 -9.33
N LEU A 158 7.60 6.31 -9.14
CA LEU A 158 8.84 7.06 -8.97
C LEU A 158 9.07 8.10 -10.09
N GLY A 159 8.88 7.72 -11.35
CA GLY A 159 9.02 8.66 -12.46
C GLY A 159 8.01 9.80 -12.43
N GLN A 160 6.74 9.51 -12.14
CA GLN A 160 5.70 10.53 -12.05
C GLN A 160 5.94 11.50 -10.88
N LEU A 161 6.36 11.00 -9.74
CA LEU A 161 6.63 11.83 -8.57
C LEU A 161 7.89 12.67 -8.77
N ALA A 162 8.94 12.13 -9.41
CA ALA A 162 10.14 12.89 -9.75
C ALA A 162 9.82 14.07 -10.70
N GLU A 163 8.97 13.85 -11.70
CA GLU A 163 8.50 14.90 -12.62
C GLU A 163 7.80 16.04 -11.85
N VAL A 164 6.89 15.71 -10.96
CA VAL A 164 6.12 16.67 -10.15
C VAL A 164 7.01 17.47 -9.21
N VAL A 165 8.03 16.85 -8.63
CA VAL A 165 8.93 17.52 -7.67
C VAL A 165 10.00 18.37 -8.38
N VAL A 166 10.56 17.89 -9.49
CA VAL A 166 11.66 18.58 -10.20
C VAL A 166 11.15 19.71 -11.08
N GLY A 167 9.98 19.57 -11.70
CA GLY A 167 9.46 20.52 -12.67
C GLY A 167 9.39 21.96 -12.21
N PRO A 168 8.89 22.27 -11.02
CA PRO A 168 8.81 23.66 -10.50
C PRO A 168 10.15 24.38 -10.32
N TYR A 169 11.24 23.63 -10.18
CA TYR A 169 12.59 24.18 -9.93
C TYR A 169 13.45 24.22 -11.19
N LEU A 170 13.43 23.18 -12.00
CA LEU A 170 14.35 23.01 -13.12
C LEU A 170 13.65 23.03 -14.50
N GLY A 171 12.34 23.23 -14.51
CA GLY A 171 11.55 23.32 -15.74
C GLY A 171 11.22 21.96 -16.38
N PRO A 172 10.48 22.00 -17.51
CA PRO A 172 9.87 20.78 -18.07
C PRO A 172 10.88 19.80 -18.67
N ALA A 173 12.00 20.27 -19.21
CA ALA A 173 13.02 19.39 -19.80
C ALA A 173 13.70 18.54 -18.72
N ALA A 174 14.12 19.15 -17.61
CA ALA A 174 14.72 18.45 -16.48
C ALA A 174 13.70 17.54 -15.78
N ALA A 175 12.45 17.96 -15.67
CA ALA A 175 11.35 17.14 -15.16
C ALA A 175 11.16 15.86 -15.99
N ALA A 176 11.14 15.96 -17.31
CA ALA A 176 11.02 14.80 -18.21
C ALA A 176 12.22 13.84 -18.08
N GLN A 177 13.44 14.38 -17.91
CA GLN A 177 14.63 13.56 -17.66
C GLN A 177 14.55 12.85 -16.32
N ALA A 178 14.13 13.54 -15.24
CA ALA A 178 13.93 12.94 -13.94
C ALA A 178 12.87 11.85 -13.97
N ALA A 179 11.77 12.09 -14.70
CA ALA A 179 10.72 11.10 -14.93
C ALA A 179 11.24 9.85 -15.65
N SER A 180 12.09 10.01 -16.68
CA SER A 180 12.70 8.87 -17.39
C SER A 180 13.59 8.06 -16.45
N ARG A 181 14.54 8.71 -15.76
CA ARG A 181 15.44 8.07 -14.78
C ARG A 181 14.63 7.35 -13.70
N GLY A 182 13.55 7.96 -13.20
CA GLY A 182 12.68 7.37 -12.21
C GLY A 182 11.96 6.12 -12.73
N ARG A 183 11.48 6.11 -13.97
CA ARG A 183 10.87 4.91 -14.57
C ARG A 183 11.89 3.78 -14.76
N ASP A 184 13.08 4.08 -15.25
CA ASP A 184 14.14 3.08 -15.44
C ASP A 184 14.56 2.46 -14.12
N ARG A 185 14.70 3.27 -13.07
CA ARG A 185 15.01 2.82 -11.73
C ARG A 185 13.89 1.97 -11.11
N ALA A 186 12.65 2.39 -11.27
CA ALA A 186 11.48 1.61 -10.84
C ALA A 186 11.44 0.24 -11.50
N LEU A 187 11.68 0.16 -12.80
CA LEU A 187 11.74 -1.10 -13.53
C LEU A 187 12.88 -2.01 -13.04
N ALA A 188 14.04 -1.45 -12.71
CA ALA A 188 15.16 -2.21 -12.14
C ALA A 188 14.77 -2.80 -10.78
N LEU A 189 14.21 -2.01 -9.87
CA LEU A 189 13.75 -2.45 -8.55
C LEU A 189 12.67 -3.54 -8.64
N LEU A 190 11.72 -3.39 -9.54
CA LEU A 190 10.67 -4.39 -9.77
C LEU A 190 11.25 -5.72 -10.29
N LYS A 191 12.25 -5.67 -11.17
CA LYS A 191 12.97 -6.86 -11.65
C LYS A 191 13.78 -7.53 -10.55
N GLU A 192 14.51 -6.75 -9.75
CA GLU A 192 15.28 -7.26 -8.59
C GLU A 192 14.36 -7.93 -7.57
N HIS A 193 13.17 -7.36 -7.32
CA HIS A 193 12.16 -7.94 -6.45
C HIS A 193 11.61 -9.26 -6.99
N SER A 194 11.40 -9.34 -8.30
CA SER A 194 10.94 -10.57 -8.97
C SER A 194 12.01 -11.64 -9.07
N ALA A 195 13.29 -11.26 -9.07
CA ALA A 195 14.43 -12.18 -9.23
C ALA A 195 14.94 -12.78 -7.91
N ARG A 196 14.50 -12.27 -6.73
CA ARG A 196 14.91 -12.83 -5.43
C ARG A 196 14.06 -14.06 -5.10
N PRO A 197 14.59 -15.29 -5.23
CA PRO A 197 13.85 -16.48 -4.81
C PRO A 197 13.75 -16.44 -3.26
N GLY A 198 12.54 -16.30 -2.75
CA GLY A 198 12.25 -16.36 -1.32
C GLY A 198 11.99 -15.04 -0.60
N HIS A 199 12.15 -13.88 -1.23
CA HIS A 199 11.64 -12.61 -0.72
C HIS A 199 10.41 -12.17 -1.54
N HIS A 200 9.37 -12.95 -1.50
CA HIS A 200 8.05 -12.35 -1.54
C HIS A 200 7.96 -11.54 -0.24
N ALA A 201 8.28 -10.24 -0.31
CA ALA A 201 7.94 -9.29 0.74
C ALA A 201 6.46 -9.53 1.00
N GLY A 202 6.16 -10.06 2.19
CA GLY A 202 4.95 -10.81 2.46
C GLY A 202 3.73 -10.14 1.85
N VAL A 203 3.23 -10.73 0.79
CA VAL A 203 1.80 -10.59 0.49
C VAL A 203 1.15 -11.09 1.75
N GLU A 204 0.78 -10.17 2.61
CA GLU A 204 0.17 -10.52 3.89
C GLU A 204 -1.10 -11.27 3.57
N VAL A 205 -1.04 -12.59 3.71
CA VAL A 205 -2.22 -13.45 3.48
C VAL A 205 -3.33 -12.85 4.35
N PRO A 206 -4.43 -12.37 3.77
CA PRO A 206 -5.48 -11.70 4.51
C PRO A 206 -5.90 -12.54 5.71
N SER A 207 -6.17 -11.88 6.83
CA SER A 207 -6.59 -12.56 8.07
C SER A 207 -7.74 -13.53 7.82
N ILE A 208 -8.63 -13.19 6.88
CA ILE A 208 -9.74 -14.03 6.41
C ILE A 208 -9.28 -15.40 5.88
N LEU A 209 -8.06 -15.53 5.37
CA LEU A 209 -7.50 -16.78 4.88
C LEU A 209 -6.57 -17.47 5.90
N ARG A 210 -6.21 -16.81 7.01
CA ARG A 210 -5.28 -17.35 8.02
C ARG A 210 -5.94 -18.27 9.05
N HIS A 211 -7.22 -18.11 9.29
CA HIS A 211 -7.95 -18.93 10.28
C HIS A 211 -8.15 -20.38 9.81
N ALA A 212 -8.16 -21.31 10.76
CA ALA A 212 -8.44 -22.72 10.48
C ALA A 212 -9.80 -22.92 9.76
N SER A 213 -10.79 -22.10 10.13
CA SER A 213 -12.14 -22.09 9.50
C SER A 213 -12.17 -21.52 8.08
N ALA A 214 -11.08 -21.00 7.55
CA ALA A 214 -11.00 -20.39 6.21
C ALA A 214 -10.72 -21.41 5.10
N HIS A 215 -10.81 -22.70 5.37
CA HIS A 215 -10.52 -23.76 4.38
C HIS A 215 -11.26 -23.54 3.06
N ARG A 216 -12.57 -23.33 3.09
CA ARG A 216 -13.39 -23.09 1.89
C ARG A 216 -13.03 -21.80 1.14
N MET A 217 -12.63 -20.75 1.84
CA MET A 217 -12.15 -19.51 1.19
C MET A 217 -10.85 -19.77 0.44
N ARG A 218 -9.96 -20.57 1.01
CA ARG A 218 -8.70 -20.98 0.38
C ARG A 218 -8.93 -21.85 -0.85
N GLU A 219 -9.88 -22.79 -0.78
CA GLU A 219 -10.28 -23.61 -1.93
C GLU A 219 -10.87 -22.76 -3.04
N CYS A 220 -11.68 -21.76 -2.70
CA CYS A 220 -12.24 -20.81 -3.66
C CYS A 220 -11.16 -20.02 -4.40
N VAL A 221 -10.18 -19.46 -3.68
CA VAL A 221 -9.04 -18.74 -4.28
C VAL A 221 -8.23 -19.66 -5.19
N ARG A 222 -7.97 -20.90 -4.76
CA ARG A 222 -7.26 -21.89 -5.59
C ARG A 222 -8.05 -22.24 -6.85
N TYR A 223 -9.34 -22.51 -6.70
CA TYR A 223 -10.21 -22.86 -7.82
C TYR A 223 -10.26 -21.75 -8.87
N LEU A 224 -10.37 -20.48 -8.42
CA LEU A 224 -10.39 -19.32 -9.31
C LEU A 224 -9.02 -19.00 -9.94
N ALA A 225 -7.92 -19.45 -9.34
CA ALA A 225 -6.60 -19.35 -9.95
C ALA A 225 -6.48 -20.29 -11.18
N GLU A 226 -7.14 -21.44 -11.11
CA GLU A 226 -7.13 -22.44 -12.17
C GLU A 226 -8.28 -22.24 -13.18
N ASN A 227 -9.36 -21.57 -12.76
CA ASN A 227 -10.58 -21.35 -13.52
C ASN A 227 -11.01 -19.87 -13.47
N PRO A 228 -10.31 -18.96 -14.18
CA PRO A 228 -10.71 -17.57 -14.26
C PRO A 228 -12.08 -17.44 -14.94
N GLU A 229 -12.81 -16.37 -14.61
CA GLU A 229 -14.16 -16.08 -15.10
C GLU A 229 -15.25 -17.12 -14.70
N ALA A 230 -15.02 -17.86 -13.62
CA ALA A 230 -15.98 -18.83 -13.15
C ALA A 230 -17.25 -18.18 -12.58
N SER A 231 -18.41 -18.74 -12.89
CA SER A 231 -19.70 -18.33 -12.31
C SER A 231 -19.84 -18.82 -10.86
N ASN A 232 -20.79 -18.23 -10.11
CA ASN A 232 -21.12 -18.72 -8.75
C ASN A 232 -21.40 -20.22 -8.75
N GLN A 233 -22.09 -20.73 -9.77
CA GLN A 233 -22.44 -22.14 -9.88
C GLN A 233 -21.20 -23.02 -10.15
N ALA A 234 -20.30 -22.56 -11.02
CA ALA A 234 -19.05 -23.25 -11.31
C ALA A 234 -18.15 -23.32 -10.06
N VAL A 235 -18.03 -22.20 -9.33
CA VAL A 235 -17.29 -22.17 -8.05
C VAL A 235 -17.94 -23.12 -7.04
N ALA A 236 -19.27 -23.11 -6.90
CA ALA A 236 -19.99 -23.99 -5.99
C ALA A 236 -19.67 -25.47 -6.26
N ALA A 237 -19.77 -25.87 -7.52
CA ALA A 237 -19.46 -27.23 -7.95
C ALA A 237 -17.98 -27.59 -7.71
N GLY A 238 -17.06 -26.68 -8.05
CA GLY A 238 -15.62 -26.90 -7.94
C GLY A 238 -15.10 -27.05 -6.52
N ILE A 239 -15.77 -26.41 -5.53
CA ILE A 239 -15.38 -26.48 -4.11
C ILE A 239 -16.37 -27.29 -3.25
N GLY A 240 -17.29 -28.03 -3.89
CA GLY A 240 -18.20 -28.98 -3.21
C GLY A 240 -19.22 -28.31 -2.28
N ILE A 241 -19.74 -27.12 -2.62
CA ILE A 241 -20.77 -26.42 -1.85
C ILE A 241 -22.12 -26.55 -2.55
N SER A 242 -23.10 -27.21 -1.89
CA SER A 242 -24.42 -27.45 -2.43
C SER A 242 -25.37 -26.25 -2.35
N HIS A 243 -25.13 -25.29 -1.46
CA HIS A 243 -26.02 -24.17 -1.21
C HIS A 243 -25.51 -22.88 -1.87
N SER A 244 -26.21 -22.39 -2.88
CA SER A 244 -25.85 -21.19 -3.65
C SER A 244 -25.66 -19.91 -2.80
N GLY A 245 -26.44 -19.75 -1.73
CA GLY A 245 -26.32 -18.63 -0.80
C GLY A 245 -24.99 -18.61 -0.04
N GLN A 246 -24.45 -19.79 0.32
CA GLN A 246 -23.14 -19.89 0.98
C GLN A 246 -22.00 -19.48 0.06
N VAL A 247 -22.07 -19.86 -1.22
CA VAL A 247 -21.07 -19.47 -2.22
C VAL A 247 -21.11 -17.98 -2.47
N SER A 248 -22.29 -17.37 -2.61
CA SER A 248 -22.45 -15.94 -2.80
C SER A 248 -21.88 -15.13 -1.62
N MET A 249 -22.13 -15.56 -0.38
CA MET A 249 -21.52 -14.93 0.81
C MET A 249 -20.00 -15.10 0.84
N LEU A 250 -19.49 -16.25 0.45
CA LEU A 250 -18.06 -16.54 0.43
C LEU A 250 -17.35 -15.67 -0.62
N LEU A 251 -17.90 -15.58 -1.82
CA LEU A 251 -17.38 -14.74 -2.90
C LEU A 251 -17.44 -13.25 -2.54
N ALA A 252 -18.55 -12.80 -1.94
CA ALA A 252 -18.65 -11.41 -1.45
C ALA A 252 -17.57 -11.10 -0.40
N ARG A 253 -17.34 -11.98 0.57
CA ARG A 253 -16.28 -11.79 1.59
C ARG A 253 -14.88 -11.77 0.99
N LEU A 254 -14.59 -12.56 -0.02
CA LEU A 254 -13.32 -12.55 -0.73
C LEU A 254 -13.17 -11.31 -1.60
N HIS A 255 -14.25 -10.82 -2.20
CA HIS A 255 -14.29 -9.56 -2.95
C HIS A 255 -14.06 -8.36 -2.02
N ASP A 256 -14.76 -8.30 -0.88
CA ASP A 256 -14.59 -7.25 0.13
C ASP A 256 -13.17 -7.24 0.72
N ALA A 257 -12.51 -8.40 0.76
CA ALA A 257 -11.10 -8.53 1.14
C ALA A 257 -10.12 -8.17 -0.01
N GLY A 258 -10.62 -7.73 -1.17
CA GLY A 258 -9.82 -7.35 -2.32
C GLY A 258 -9.14 -8.50 -3.07
N LEU A 259 -9.54 -9.75 -2.78
CA LEU A 259 -8.96 -10.94 -3.43
C LEU A 259 -9.60 -11.27 -4.77
N LEU A 260 -10.84 -10.85 -4.97
CA LEU A 260 -11.62 -11.11 -6.19
C LEU A 260 -12.08 -9.81 -6.84
N VAL A 261 -12.28 -9.87 -8.15
CA VAL A 261 -13.00 -8.89 -8.96
C VAL A 261 -14.21 -9.56 -9.61
N LYS A 262 -15.30 -8.81 -9.68
CA LYS A 262 -16.51 -9.19 -10.37
C LYS A 262 -16.48 -8.59 -11.78
N ASP A 263 -16.97 -9.34 -12.77
CA ASP A 263 -16.98 -8.93 -14.19
C ASP A 263 -15.58 -8.71 -14.78
N CYS A 264 -14.83 -9.79 -14.93
CA CYS A 264 -13.48 -9.76 -15.48
C CYS A 264 -13.41 -9.75 -17.02
N GLY A 265 -14.41 -9.31 -17.68
CA GLY A 265 -14.24 -9.15 -19.12
C GLY A 265 -15.43 -9.58 -19.99
N GLY A 266 -16.17 -8.62 -20.46
CA GLY A 266 -17.10 -8.74 -21.58
C GLY A 266 -18.57 -8.64 -21.18
N ALA A 267 -19.24 -7.70 -21.82
CA ALA A 267 -20.67 -7.49 -21.69
C ALA A 267 -21.43 -8.79 -21.96
N GLY A 268 -22.22 -9.25 -20.98
CA GLY A 268 -23.23 -10.28 -21.19
C GLY A 268 -23.10 -11.57 -20.38
N ARG A 269 -22.08 -11.74 -19.51
CA ARG A 269 -22.01 -12.90 -18.60
C ARG A 269 -22.28 -12.47 -17.15
N PRO A 270 -23.48 -12.71 -16.60
CA PRO A 270 -23.77 -12.37 -15.22
C PRO A 270 -22.92 -13.22 -14.26
N ASN A 271 -22.24 -12.54 -13.32
CA ASN A 271 -21.51 -13.16 -12.19
C ASN A 271 -20.25 -13.96 -12.52
N ALA A 272 -19.40 -13.48 -13.43
CA ALA A 272 -18.05 -14.01 -13.60
C ALA A 272 -17.10 -13.45 -12.51
N TRP A 273 -16.27 -14.32 -11.93
CA TRP A 273 -15.33 -13.99 -10.88
C TRP A 273 -13.90 -14.32 -11.30
N CYS A 274 -12.98 -13.35 -11.10
CA CYS A 274 -11.56 -13.56 -11.28
C CYS A 274 -10.81 -13.21 -10.00
N LEU A 275 -9.60 -13.74 -9.89
CA LEU A 275 -8.68 -13.20 -8.90
C LEU A 275 -8.30 -11.76 -9.26
N SER A 276 -8.28 -10.88 -8.28
CA SER A 276 -7.61 -9.58 -8.41
C SER A 276 -6.10 -9.80 -8.56
N PRO A 277 -5.31 -8.81 -9.01
CA PRO A 277 -3.85 -8.91 -8.99
C PRO A 277 -3.31 -9.33 -7.62
N TYR A 278 -3.88 -8.82 -6.55
CA TYR A 278 -3.57 -9.20 -5.16
C TYR A 278 -3.96 -10.65 -4.86
N GLY A 279 -5.16 -11.08 -5.25
CA GLY A 279 -5.61 -12.47 -5.09
C GLY A 279 -4.76 -13.47 -5.86
N ALA A 280 -4.33 -13.11 -7.07
CA ALA A 280 -3.41 -13.92 -7.88
C ALA A 280 -2.03 -14.04 -7.24
N GLU A 281 -1.55 -12.98 -6.59
CA GLU A 281 -0.29 -13.00 -5.87
C GLU A 281 -0.39 -13.82 -4.59
N VAL A 282 -1.46 -13.67 -3.81
CA VAL A 282 -1.77 -14.51 -2.64
C VAL A 282 -1.85 -15.99 -3.01
N SER A 283 -2.43 -16.33 -4.16
CA SER A 283 -2.53 -17.73 -4.63
C SER A 283 -1.16 -18.32 -4.97
N ARG A 284 -0.26 -17.53 -5.57
CA ARG A 284 1.11 -17.94 -5.96
C ARG A 284 2.04 -18.11 -4.76
N THR A 285 1.94 -17.27 -3.75
CA THR A 285 2.77 -17.34 -2.52
C THR A 285 2.64 -18.70 -1.81
N ARG A 286 1.58 -19.45 -2.07
CA ARG A 286 1.30 -20.77 -1.50
C ARG A 286 1.89 -21.94 -2.26
N SER A 287 2.24 -21.77 -3.51
CA SER A 287 2.71 -22.91 -4.34
C SER A 287 4.16 -23.33 -4.06
N HIS A 288 4.96 -22.49 -3.42
CA HIS A 288 6.42 -22.72 -3.27
C HIS A 288 6.94 -22.95 -1.84
N GLY A 289 6.14 -22.73 -0.79
CA GLY A 289 6.65 -22.75 0.61
C GLY A 289 6.01 -23.72 1.60
N ASP A 290 4.80 -24.23 1.36
CA ASP A 290 3.98 -24.77 2.44
C ASP A 290 3.61 -26.26 2.37
N ARG A 291 4.28 -27.08 1.55
CA ARG A 291 4.10 -28.56 1.67
C ARG A 291 4.59 -29.12 3.01
N PHE A 292 5.44 -28.41 3.76
CA PHE A 292 6.05 -28.92 5.00
C PHE A 292 5.51 -28.34 6.30
N ARG A 293 4.84 -27.18 6.28
CA ARG A 293 4.42 -26.47 7.52
C ARG A 293 2.97 -26.73 7.93
N TRP A 294 2.16 -27.31 7.06
CA TRP A 294 0.74 -27.63 7.33
C TRP A 294 0.51 -28.96 8.03
N PHE A 295 1.49 -29.86 8.00
CA PHE A 295 1.38 -31.16 8.68
C PHE A 295 1.61 -31.07 10.19
N LEU A 296 2.23 -30.00 10.69
CA LEU A 296 2.58 -29.82 12.10
C LEU A 296 1.58 -28.98 12.91
N LEU A 297 0.50 -28.48 12.30
CA LEU A 297 -0.56 -27.73 12.99
C LEU A 297 -1.92 -28.42 12.94
N SER A 298 -1.95 -29.69 12.57
CA SER A 298 -3.14 -30.57 12.57
C SER A 298 -3.00 -31.75 13.51
N SER A 299 -2.13 -31.62 14.53
CA SER A 299 -2.05 -32.59 15.64
C SER A 299 -2.50 -31.92 16.91
#